data_6e95e6a922519cb43254f02ca5ec2968
#
_entry.id   6e95e6a922519cb43254f02ca5ec2968
#
_cell.length_a   1.000
_cell.length_b   1.000
_cell.length_c   1.000
_cell.angle_alpha   90.00
_cell.angle_beta   90.00
_cell.angle_gamma   90.00
#
_symmetry.space_group_name_H-M   'P 1'
#
loop_
_entity.id
_entity.type
_entity.pdbx_description
1 polymer ?
#
loop_
_entity_poly.entity_id
_entity_poly.type
_entity_poly.pdbx_seq_one_letter_code
_entity_poly.pdbx_strand_id
1 'polypeptide(L)'
;MDTRRPGGTLPRIDERPFFLVTIDVEGDNVWARQPSTTTRNAAFLPRFQELCERYGLRPTYLTNLDMARSPEFQVFARRFLREDTAELGMHLHAWDNLSGFQLSREDWRHHPYLMEFPEDVIHREVGLMTDLLQDAYGVKVVSHRAGRWGFDAAYARALAAHGYRVDCSVTPHLSWRDQVGDPDGGGGSDYTGFPEHAYWLDLEDIARSGASGLLEIPMTVRPYRRPRVNTVRRCLREGSFLRRLVDWTCPPIVWLRPNGRNLRRMRQLLCAARAEERDYVMFMLHSSELMPGGSPRFGTEASVAKLYEEMERIFGEAAPHFRGATLAEYREDFERRCVGPGASLDAAAGAALRY
;
A
#
# COMPACT_ATOMS: atom_id res chain seq x y z
N MET A 1 -18.15 -3.23 -58.18
CA MET A 1 -18.37 -3.78 -56.82
C MET A 1 -17.14 -3.43 -55.97
N ASP A 2 -17.25 -2.35 -55.27
CA ASP A 2 -16.17 -1.80 -54.42
C ASP A 2 -16.46 -2.23 -52.95
N THR A 3 -15.70 -3.22 -52.46
CA THR A 3 -15.82 -3.71 -51.09
C THR A 3 -14.74 -3.08 -50.23
N ARG A 4 -14.93 -1.82 -49.85
CA ARG A 4 -14.13 -1.21 -48.78
C ARG A 4 -14.54 -1.81 -47.46
N ARG A 5 -13.66 -2.60 -46.86
CA ARG A 5 -13.76 -3.02 -45.43
C ARG A 5 -13.63 -1.77 -44.56
N PRO A 6 -14.52 -1.55 -43.57
CA PRO A 6 -14.32 -0.48 -42.61
C PRO A 6 -13.07 -0.80 -41.79
N GLY A 7 -12.06 0.05 -41.83
CA GLY A 7 -10.89 -0.01 -40.98
C GLY A 7 -11.34 0.19 -39.53
N GLY A 8 -11.39 -0.89 -38.77
CA GLY A 8 -11.54 -0.85 -37.33
C GLY A 8 -10.31 -0.15 -36.74
N THR A 9 -10.49 1.06 -36.25
CA THR A 9 -9.50 1.74 -35.41
C THR A 9 -9.29 0.87 -34.19
N LEU A 10 -8.09 0.33 -34.02
CA LEU A 10 -7.70 -0.33 -32.78
C LEU A 10 -7.96 0.66 -31.62
N PRO A 11 -8.51 0.21 -30.48
CA PRO A 11 -8.73 1.08 -29.35
C PRO A 11 -7.38 1.73 -28.99
N ARG A 12 -7.34 3.06 -28.87
CA ARG A 12 -6.15 3.76 -28.39
C ARG A 12 -5.85 3.25 -27.00
N ILE A 13 -4.64 2.73 -26.81
CA ILE A 13 -4.13 2.37 -25.48
C ILE A 13 -4.17 3.65 -24.64
N ASP A 14 -4.80 3.57 -23.46
CA ASP A 14 -4.83 4.70 -22.53
C ASP A 14 -3.42 4.85 -21.93
N GLU A 15 -2.67 5.84 -22.40
CA GLU A 15 -1.28 6.10 -22.01
C GLU A 15 -1.16 6.94 -20.74
N ARG A 16 -2.28 7.32 -20.10
CA ARG A 16 -2.24 8.07 -18.86
C ARG A 16 -1.52 7.28 -17.77
N PRO A 17 -0.75 7.97 -16.89
CA PRO A 17 -0.17 7.32 -15.70
C PRO A 17 -1.26 6.77 -14.77
N PHE A 18 -0.87 5.89 -13.88
CA PHE A 18 -1.80 5.21 -13.00
C PHE A 18 -2.06 5.96 -11.69
N PHE A 19 -3.30 5.91 -11.22
CA PHE A 19 -3.70 6.28 -9.87
C PHE A 19 -4.07 5.00 -9.11
N LEU A 20 -3.13 4.54 -8.29
CA LEU A 20 -3.31 3.34 -7.47
C LEU A 20 -3.93 3.73 -6.14
N VAL A 21 -4.97 3.01 -5.73
CA VAL A 21 -5.63 3.21 -4.44
C VAL A 21 -5.42 1.97 -3.60
N THR A 22 -4.81 2.12 -2.44
CA THR A 22 -4.60 1.02 -1.50
C THR A 22 -5.25 1.31 -0.17
N ILE A 23 -5.89 0.31 0.41
CA ILE A 23 -6.53 0.36 1.72
C ILE A 23 -5.94 -0.73 2.59
N ASP A 24 -5.36 -0.34 3.73
CA ASP A 24 -5.03 -1.30 4.77
C ASP A 24 -6.32 -1.63 5.53
N VAL A 25 -6.82 -2.84 5.26
CA VAL A 25 -8.08 -3.31 5.81
C VAL A 25 -7.80 -4.04 7.12
N GLU A 26 -7.93 -3.30 8.19
CA GLU A 26 -7.61 -3.71 9.56
C GLU A 26 -8.81 -3.50 10.48
N GLY A 27 -8.77 -4.10 11.66
CA GLY A 27 -9.78 -3.87 12.69
C GLY A 27 -9.88 -2.41 13.13
N ASP A 28 -11.03 -2.01 13.64
CA ASP A 28 -11.36 -0.62 13.98
C ASP A 28 -10.67 -0.09 15.25
N ASN A 29 -9.96 -0.93 16.01
CA ASN A 29 -9.26 -0.55 17.24
C ASN A 29 -7.74 -0.70 17.19
N VAL A 30 -7.14 -0.92 16.02
CA VAL A 30 -5.68 -1.13 15.86
C VAL A 30 -4.87 0.00 16.51
N TRP A 31 -5.35 1.24 16.43
CA TRP A 31 -4.71 2.42 17.03
C TRP A 31 -4.67 2.41 18.56
N ALA A 32 -5.62 1.73 19.19
CA ALA A 32 -5.72 1.67 20.65
C ALA A 32 -4.84 0.57 21.27
N ARG A 33 -4.21 -0.28 20.45
CA ARG A 33 -3.38 -1.42 20.89
C ARG A 33 -4.09 -2.26 21.94
N GLN A 34 -5.36 -2.56 21.71
CA GLN A 34 -6.16 -3.40 22.62
C GLN A 34 -5.95 -4.89 22.30
N PRO A 35 -6.11 -5.78 23.29
CA PRO A 35 -5.95 -7.23 23.09
C PRO A 35 -7.03 -7.86 22.19
N SER A 36 -8.11 -7.14 21.89
CA SER A 36 -9.14 -7.56 20.93
C SER A 36 -9.53 -6.41 20.02
N THR A 37 -9.48 -6.64 18.72
CA THR A 37 -9.97 -5.74 17.70
C THR A 37 -11.41 -6.08 17.34
N THR A 38 -12.20 -5.09 16.94
CA THR A 38 -13.50 -5.29 16.30
C THR A 38 -13.43 -4.91 14.82
N THR A 39 -14.38 -5.40 14.02
CA THR A 39 -14.38 -5.20 12.55
C THR A 39 -15.60 -4.42 12.07
N ARG A 40 -16.17 -3.54 12.93
CA ARG A 40 -17.34 -2.72 12.60
C ARG A 40 -17.09 -1.76 11.44
N ASN A 41 -15.85 -1.38 11.23
CA ASN A 41 -15.42 -0.53 10.11
C ASN A 41 -15.64 -1.19 8.74
N ALA A 42 -15.83 -2.51 8.66
CA ALA A 42 -16.21 -3.20 7.43
C ALA A 42 -17.50 -2.61 6.81
N ALA A 43 -18.47 -2.21 7.63
CA ALA A 43 -19.72 -1.60 7.19
C ALA A 43 -19.56 -0.24 6.46
N PHE A 44 -18.38 0.40 6.58
CA PHE A 44 -18.11 1.70 5.96
C PHE A 44 -17.36 1.59 4.61
N LEU A 45 -16.86 0.41 4.26
CA LEU A 45 -16.13 0.16 3.02
C LEU A 45 -16.98 0.31 1.73
N PRO A 46 -18.27 -0.10 1.69
CA PRO A 46 -19.08 0.05 0.49
C PRO A 46 -19.19 1.50 0.00
N ARG A 47 -19.35 2.47 0.89
CA ARG A 47 -19.38 3.89 0.53
C ARG A 47 -18.07 4.36 -0.11
N PHE A 48 -16.95 3.85 0.37
CA PHE A 48 -15.64 4.16 -0.19
C PHE A 48 -15.47 3.52 -1.58
N GLN A 49 -15.90 2.28 -1.77
CA GLN A 49 -15.89 1.60 -3.06
C GLN A 49 -16.71 2.37 -4.09
N GLU A 50 -17.93 2.79 -3.75
CA GLU A 50 -18.80 3.61 -4.59
C GLU A 50 -18.12 4.95 -4.98
N LEU A 51 -17.36 5.56 -4.05
CA LEU A 51 -16.59 6.75 -4.35
C LEU A 51 -15.49 6.46 -5.38
N CYS A 52 -14.74 5.37 -5.22
CA CYS A 52 -13.71 4.97 -6.18
C CYS A 52 -14.29 4.71 -7.57
N GLU A 53 -15.37 3.94 -7.65
CA GLU A 53 -16.04 3.60 -8.91
C GLU A 53 -16.53 4.82 -9.68
N ARG A 54 -17.06 5.84 -8.99
CA ARG A 54 -17.48 7.11 -9.62
C ARG A 54 -16.36 7.82 -10.38
N TYR A 55 -15.11 7.61 -9.98
CA TYR A 55 -13.94 8.19 -10.60
C TYR A 55 -13.13 7.20 -11.44
N GLY A 56 -13.67 6.01 -11.69
CA GLY A 56 -12.98 4.96 -12.45
C GLY A 56 -11.73 4.42 -11.76
N LEU A 57 -11.69 4.48 -10.42
CA LEU A 57 -10.60 3.95 -9.61
C LEU A 57 -10.91 2.52 -9.15
N ARG A 58 -9.88 1.68 -9.12
CA ARG A 58 -9.96 0.26 -8.75
C ARG A 58 -9.04 0.01 -7.53
N PRO A 59 -9.59 0.04 -6.31
CA PRO A 59 -8.78 -0.11 -5.10
C PRO A 59 -8.25 -1.54 -4.91
N THR A 60 -7.09 -1.66 -4.25
CA THR A 60 -6.58 -2.90 -3.68
C THR A 60 -6.81 -2.88 -2.17
N TYR A 61 -7.62 -3.83 -1.68
CA TYR A 61 -7.92 -4.02 -0.26
C TYR A 61 -6.91 -4.98 0.36
N LEU A 62 -5.91 -4.43 1.05
CA LEU A 62 -4.85 -5.18 1.73
C LEU A 62 -5.38 -5.63 3.09
N THR A 63 -5.70 -6.90 3.23
CA THR A 63 -6.57 -7.44 4.27
C THR A 63 -5.77 -8.18 5.34
N ASN A 64 -5.98 -7.81 6.61
CA ASN A 64 -5.42 -8.52 7.76
C ASN A 64 -6.30 -9.68 8.23
N LEU A 65 -5.80 -10.43 9.20
CA LEU A 65 -6.45 -11.64 9.74
C LEU A 65 -7.86 -11.37 10.30
N ASP A 66 -8.02 -10.31 11.11
CA ASP A 66 -9.31 -10.00 11.74
C ASP A 66 -10.39 -9.71 10.69
N MET A 67 -10.02 -8.90 9.69
CA MET A 67 -10.94 -8.54 8.62
C MET A 67 -11.19 -9.70 7.66
N ALA A 68 -10.19 -10.54 7.39
CA ALA A 68 -10.38 -11.75 6.57
C ALA A 68 -11.44 -12.70 7.18
N ARG A 69 -11.55 -12.73 8.50
CA ARG A 69 -12.55 -13.51 9.25
C ARG A 69 -13.88 -12.79 9.48
N SER A 70 -13.97 -11.48 9.21
CA SER A 70 -15.20 -10.70 9.39
C SER A 70 -16.26 -11.10 8.39
N PRO A 71 -17.45 -11.56 8.84
CA PRO A 71 -18.55 -11.91 7.92
C PRO A 71 -19.00 -10.73 7.04
N GLU A 72 -19.03 -9.51 7.60
CA GLU A 72 -19.39 -8.30 6.87
C GLU A 72 -18.40 -7.98 5.77
N PHE A 73 -17.09 -8.07 6.07
CA PHE A 73 -16.06 -7.87 5.07
C PHE A 73 -16.09 -8.97 4.00
N GLN A 74 -16.33 -10.24 4.38
CA GLN A 74 -16.43 -11.33 3.43
C GLN A 74 -17.56 -11.11 2.40
N VAL A 75 -18.71 -10.62 2.84
CA VAL A 75 -19.83 -10.29 1.94
C VAL A 75 -19.42 -9.18 0.97
N PHE A 76 -18.80 -8.12 1.48
CA PHE A 76 -18.33 -7.01 0.68
C PHE A 76 -17.23 -7.45 -0.32
N ALA A 77 -16.25 -8.22 0.14
CA ALA A 77 -15.15 -8.67 -0.70
C ALA A 77 -15.61 -9.59 -1.84
N ARG A 78 -16.49 -10.55 -1.56
CA ARG A 78 -17.07 -11.41 -2.61
C ARG A 78 -17.86 -10.62 -3.65
N ARG A 79 -18.43 -9.48 -3.27
CA ARG A 79 -19.13 -8.59 -4.21
C ARG A 79 -18.13 -7.95 -5.18
N PHE A 80 -17.13 -7.21 -4.69
CA PHE A 80 -16.19 -6.52 -5.57
C PHE A 80 -15.32 -7.48 -6.41
N LEU A 81 -15.01 -8.68 -5.88
CA LEU A 81 -14.31 -9.72 -6.65
C LEU A 81 -15.16 -10.26 -7.80
N ARG A 82 -16.46 -10.52 -7.57
CA ARG A 82 -17.38 -10.98 -8.62
C ARG A 82 -17.62 -9.91 -9.68
N GLU A 83 -17.70 -8.64 -9.27
CA GLU A 83 -17.92 -7.48 -10.13
C GLU A 83 -16.64 -6.99 -10.80
N ASP A 84 -15.49 -7.57 -10.43
CA ASP A 84 -14.15 -7.18 -10.90
C ASP A 84 -13.90 -5.66 -10.77
N THR A 85 -14.25 -5.07 -9.62
CA THR A 85 -14.12 -3.63 -9.37
C THR A 85 -12.99 -3.28 -8.41
N ALA A 86 -12.40 -4.27 -7.75
CA ALA A 86 -11.28 -4.12 -6.83
C ALA A 86 -10.47 -5.42 -6.69
N GLU A 87 -9.30 -5.32 -6.09
CA GLU A 87 -8.39 -6.42 -5.79
C GLU A 87 -8.37 -6.73 -4.29
N LEU A 88 -8.23 -8.02 -3.94
CA LEU A 88 -7.94 -8.48 -2.60
C LEU A 88 -6.43 -8.76 -2.48
N GLY A 89 -5.76 -8.08 -1.55
CA GLY A 89 -4.37 -8.32 -1.19
C GLY A 89 -4.22 -8.73 0.28
N MET A 90 -2.99 -9.05 0.69
CA MET A 90 -2.63 -9.43 2.06
C MET A 90 -2.01 -8.24 2.81
N HIS A 91 -2.40 -8.08 4.08
CA HIS A 91 -1.77 -7.20 5.05
C HIS A 91 -1.50 -7.99 6.33
N LEU A 92 -0.25 -8.34 6.59
CA LEU A 92 0.12 -9.25 7.68
C LEU A 92 0.90 -8.52 8.76
N HIS A 93 0.43 -8.64 9.99
CA HIS A 93 1.10 -8.13 11.19
C HIS A 93 1.77 -9.24 11.98
N ALA A 94 2.82 -8.91 12.72
CA ALA A 94 3.49 -9.85 13.62
C ALA A 94 2.57 -10.47 14.67
N TRP A 95 1.55 -9.74 15.10
CA TRP A 95 0.57 -10.19 16.10
C TRP A 95 -0.60 -11.01 15.56
N ASP A 96 -0.72 -11.17 14.25
CA ASP A 96 -1.74 -12.04 13.63
C ASP A 96 -1.52 -13.51 14.02
N ASN A 97 -0.26 -13.92 14.21
CA ASN A 97 0.21 -15.15 14.86
C ASN A 97 -0.61 -16.41 14.51
N LEU A 98 -0.72 -16.70 13.23
CA LEU A 98 -1.47 -17.86 12.73
C LEU A 98 -0.81 -19.19 13.08
N SER A 99 0.53 -19.23 13.15
CA SER A 99 1.30 -20.43 13.49
C SER A 99 1.33 -20.75 14.99
N GLY A 100 0.94 -19.80 15.85
CA GLY A 100 1.08 -19.90 17.29
C GLY A 100 2.51 -19.71 17.81
N PHE A 101 3.45 -19.31 16.94
CA PHE A 101 4.83 -19.01 17.37
C PHE A 101 4.90 -17.66 18.08
N GLN A 102 5.63 -17.58 19.18
CA GLN A 102 5.81 -16.36 19.96
C GLN A 102 7.28 -16.18 20.33
N LEU A 103 7.83 -14.98 20.13
CA LEU A 103 9.12 -14.57 20.69
C LEU A 103 8.99 -14.17 22.15
N SER A 104 7.83 -13.59 22.51
CA SER A 104 7.49 -13.16 23.87
C SER A 104 6.00 -13.39 24.14
N ARG A 105 5.56 -13.13 25.39
CA ARG A 105 4.14 -13.23 25.77
C ARG A 105 3.27 -12.11 25.13
N GLU A 106 3.89 -11.02 24.74
CA GLU A 106 3.21 -9.81 24.23
C GLU A 106 3.93 -9.29 22.98
N ASP A 107 4.04 -10.14 21.92
CA ASP A 107 4.77 -9.79 20.69
C ASP A 107 4.21 -8.54 20.00
N TRP A 108 2.90 -8.30 20.08
CA TRP A 108 2.28 -7.07 19.58
C TRP A 108 2.91 -5.79 20.17
N ARG A 109 3.53 -5.89 21.34
CA ARG A 109 4.18 -4.81 22.05
C ARG A 109 5.69 -4.86 21.93
N HIS A 110 6.29 -6.04 22.15
CA HIS A 110 7.74 -6.23 22.21
C HIS A 110 8.37 -6.40 20.84
N HIS A 111 7.74 -7.15 19.95
CA HIS A 111 8.22 -7.50 18.62
C HIS A 111 7.17 -7.19 17.54
N PRO A 112 6.86 -5.88 17.31
CA PRO A 112 5.72 -5.51 16.48
C PRO A 112 5.96 -5.64 14.97
N TYR A 113 7.13 -6.09 14.54
CA TYR A 113 7.48 -6.29 13.15
C TYR A 113 7.70 -7.76 12.83
N LEU A 114 7.06 -8.28 11.79
CA LEU A 114 7.24 -9.67 11.40
C LEU A 114 8.68 -10.00 10.98
N MET A 115 9.43 -9.02 10.46
CA MET A 115 10.85 -9.15 10.12
C MET A 115 11.78 -9.39 11.35
N GLU A 116 11.27 -9.26 12.59
CA GLU A 116 12.01 -9.61 13.82
C GLU A 116 11.97 -11.11 14.10
N PHE A 117 11.11 -11.86 13.41
CA PHE A 117 10.90 -13.29 13.61
C PHE A 117 11.89 -14.10 12.74
N PRO A 118 12.20 -15.36 13.12
CA PRO A 118 12.97 -16.26 12.28
C PRO A 118 12.36 -16.42 10.88
N GLU A 119 13.19 -16.57 9.87
CA GLU A 119 12.75 -16.62 8.46
C GLU A 119 11.77 -17.77 8.19
N ASP A 120 11.96 -18.92 8.81
CA ASP A 120 11.03 -20.07 8.70
C ASP A 120 9.65 -19.77 9.31
N VAL A 121 9.61 -18.93 10.35
CA VAL A 121 8.37 -18.45 10.95
C VAL A 121 7.68 -17.46 10.02
N ILE A 122 8.43 -16.50 9.43
CA ILE A 122 7.91 -15.57 8.44
C ILE A 122 7.27 -16.34 7.27
N HIS A 123 7.98 -17.34 6.72
CA HIS A 123 7.45 -18.21 5.66
C HIS A 123 6.15 -18.90 6.06
N ARG A 124 6.08 -19.40 7.28
CA ARG A 124 4.88 -20.08 7.81
C ARG A 124 3.70 -19.12 7.95
N GLU A 125 3.92 -17.94 8.53
CA GLU A 125 2.88 -16.92 8.70
C GLU A 125 2.34 -16.45 7.34
N VAL A 126 3.22 -16.17 6.39
CA VAL A 126 2.83 -15.81 5.00
C VAL A 126 2.02 -16.93 4.36
N GLY A 127 2.46 -18.19 4.47
CA GLY A 127 1.74 -19.33 3.90
C GLY A 127 0.34 -19.49 4.50
N LEU A 128 0.24 -19.51 5.83
CA LEU A 128 -1.04 -19.67 6.52
C LEU A 128 -2.03 -18.54 6.22
N MET A 129 -1.56 -17.30 6.15
CA MET A 129 -2.43 -16.17 5.79
C MET A 129 -2.85 -16.23 4.30
N THR A 130 -1.96 -16.66 3.42
CA THR A 130 -2.26 -16.86 2.01
C THR A 130 -3.35 -17.91 1.82
N ASP A 131 -3.20 -19.07 2.44
CA ASP A 131 -4.18 -20.15 2.37
C ASP A 131 -5.54 -19.70 2.92
N LEU A 132 -5.55 -19.02 4.07
CA LEU A 132 -6.78 -18.48 4.67
C LEU A 132 -7.50 -17.52 3.72
N LEU A 133 -6.78 -16.59 3.09
CA LEU A 133 -7.39 -15.64 2.15
C LEU A 133 -7.89 -16.34 0.88
N GLN A 134 -7.11 -17.24 0.32
CA GLN A 134 -7.48 -17.96 -0.90
C GLN A 134 -8.68 -18.90 -0.66
N ASP A 135 -8.74 -19.59 0.47
CA ASP A 135 -9.85 -20.47 0.86
C ASP A 135 -11.14 -19.66 1.13
N ALA A 136 -11.03 -18.51 1.82
CA ALA A 136 -12.18 -17.69 2.18
C ALA A 136 -12.83 -17.01 0.97
N TYR A 137 -12.03 -16.64 -0.05
CA TYR A 137 -12.48 -15.79 -1.15
C TYR A 137 -12.44 -16.46 -2.54
N GLY A 138 -11.77 -17.60 -2.67
CA GLY A 138 -11.70 -18.36 -3.94
C GLY A 138 -10.86 -17.66 -5.02
N VAL A 139 -9.93 -16.77 -4.65
CA VAL A 139 -9.08 -16.02 -5.58
C VAL A 139 -7.60 -16.18 -5.22
N LYS A 140 -6.73 -16.09 -6.20
CA LYS A 140 -5.29 -16.02 -5.95
C LYS A 140 -4.92 -14.64 -5.45
N VAL A 141 -4.29 -14.58 -4.26
CA VAL A 141 -3.79 -13.33 -3.69
C VAL A 141 -2.35 -13.12 -4.16
N VAL A 142 -2.06 -11.96 -4.74
CA VAL A 142 -0.76 -11.68 -5.37
C VAL A 142 -0.11 -10.37 -4.92
N SER A 143 -0.86 -9.51 -4.21
CA SER A 143 -0.39 -8.21 -3.74
C SER A 143 -0.31 -8.19 -2.21
N HIS A 144 0.71 -7.50 -1.69
CA HIS A 144 1.01 -7.47 -0.26
C HIS A 144 1.44 -6.08 0.21
N ARG A 145 1.22 -5.83 1.49
CA ARG A 145 1.85 -4.77 2.29
C ARG A 145 2.13 -5.28 3.69
N ALA A 146 3.37 -5.10 4.15
CA ALA A 146 3.78 -5.47 5.50
C ALA A 146 3.14 -4.58 6.56
N GLY A 147 2.70 -5.19 7.65
CA GLY A 147 2.22 -4.48 8.84
C GLY A 147 3.30 -3.52 9.36
N ARG A 148 2.88 -2.31 9.73
CA ARG A 148 3.78 -1.23 10.20
C ARG A 148 4.93 -0.90 9.25
N TRP A 149 4.81 -1.20 7.97
CA TRP A 149 5.87 -0.99 6.96
C TRP A 149 7.16 -1.79 7.24
N GLY A 150 7.10 -2.84 8.05
CA GLY A 150 8.25 -3.66 8.42
C GLY A 150 8.54 -4.73 7.38
N PHE A 151 9.46 -4.46 6.45
CA PHE A 151 9.76 -5.33 5.33
C PHE A 151 11.28 -5.41 5.10
N ASP A 152 11.77 -6.63 4.86
CA ASP A 152 13.18 -6.93 4.61
C ASP A 152 13.36 -8.05 3.56
N ALA A 153 14.59 -8.46 3.33
CA ALA A 153 14.92 -9.49 2.34
C ALA A 153 14.35 -10.87 2.71
N ALA A 154 14.32 -11.23 4.00
CA ALA A 154 13.74 -12.51 4.45
C ALA A 154 12.23 -12.55 4.16
N TYR A 155 11.54 -11.44 4.44
CA TYR A 155 10.12 -11.33 4.14
C TYR A 155 9.85 -11.34 2.62
N ALA A 156 10.69 -10.66 1.82
CA ALA A 156 10.58 -10.67 0.36
C ALA A 156 10.74 -12.09 -0.21
N ARG A 157 11.69 -12.88 0.31
CA ARG A 157 11.86 -14.30 -0.08
C ARG A 157 10.62 -15.12 0.25
N ALA A 158 10.04 -14.93 1.44
CA ALA A 158 8.81 -15.60 1.83
C ALA A 158 7.65 -15.27 0.89
N LEU A 159 7.44 -14.00 0.56
CA LEU A 159 6.41 -13.58 -0.40
C LEU A 159 6.62 -14.21 -1.78
N ALA A 160 7.84 -14.16 -2.32
CA ALA A 160 8.16 -14.75 -3.62
C ALA A 160 7.90 -16.27 -3.65
N ALA A 161 8.28 -16.98 -2.58
CA ALA A 161 8.07 -18.43 -2.44
C ALA A 161 6.57 -18.80 -2.37
N HIS A 162 5.72 -17.93 -1.81
CA HIS A 162 4.27 -18.13 -1.74
C HIS A 162 3.50 -17.54 -2.94
N GLY A 163 4.22 -17.10 -3.99
CA GLY A 163 3.62 -16.70 -5.26
C GLY A 163 3.09 -15.27 -5.30
N TYR A 164 3.47 -14.43 -4.34
CA TYR A 164 3.22 -12.99 -4.42
C TYR A 164 4.01 -12.37 -5.57
N ARG A 165 3.42 -11.37 -6.19
CA ARG A 165 3.98 -10.69 -7.36
C ARG A 165 4.17 -9.20 -7.15
N VAL A 166 3.52 -8.62 -6.14
CA VAL A 166 3.59 -7.21 -5.79
C VAL A 166 3.78 -7.06 -4.29
N ASP A 167 4.72 -6.21 -3.90
CA ASP A 167 4.78 -5.60 -2.58
C ASP A 167 4.65 -4.08 -2.71
N CYS A 168 4.09 -3.42 -1.68
CA CYS A 168 3.99 -1.97 -1.63
C CYS A 168 4.27 -1.44 -0.22
N SER A 169 5.26 -2.03 0.44
CA SER A 169 5.64 -1.68 1.82
C SER A 169 6.64 -0.53 1.90
N VAL A 170 7.41 -0.28 0.84
CA VAL A 170 8.46 0.75 0.85
C VAL A 170 7.85 2.15 0.90
N THR A 171 8.31 2.92 1.89
CA THR A 171 7.97 4.34 2.08
C THR A 171 9.23 5.18 1.90
N PRO A 172 9.58 5.58 0.66
CA PRO A 172 10.83 6.29 0.38
C PRO A 172 11.04 7.51 1.28
N HIS A 173 12.29 7.81 1.62
CA HIS A 173 12.70 8.94 2.49
C HIS A 173 12.31 8.80 3.96
N LEU A 174 11.69 7.72 4.37
CA LEU A 174 11.30 7.49 5.76
C LEU A 174 12.17 6.43 6.42
N SER A 175 12.44 6.63 7.70
CA SER A 175 13.02 5.61 8.57
C SER A 175 12.03 5.31 9.70
N TRP A 176 11.80 4.03 9.92
CA TRP A 176 10.97 3.53 11.01
C TRP A 176 11.81 2.95 12.16
N ARG A 177 13.15 3.09 12.10
CA ARG A 177 14.08 2.54 13.09
C ARG A 177 13.80 2.99 14.52
N ASP A 178 13.32 4.23 14.69
CA ASP A 178 13.02 4.77 16.02
C ASP A 178 11.67 4.32 16.58
N GLN A 179 10.87 3.58 15.79
CA GLN A 179 9.61 3.00 16.24
C GLN A 179 9.83 1.57 16.74
N VAL A 180 10.64 1.45 17.77
CA VAL A 180 10.95 0.18 18.42
C VAL A 180 9.73 -0.39 19.14
N GLY A 181 9.70 -1.71 19.30
CA GLY A 181 8.87 -2.37 20.33
C GLY A 181 9.29 -1.94 21.73
N ASP A 182 8.69 -2.49 22.75
CA ASP A 182 9.11 -2.27 24.14
C ASP A 182 10.52 -2.86 24.36
N PRO A 183 11.31 -2.37 25.30
CA PRO A 183 12.72 -1.97 25.18
C PRO A 183 13.67 -2.90 24.41
N ASP A 184 13.29 -4.12 24.16
CA ASP A 184 14.16 -5.14 23.54
C ASP A 184 13.84 -5.41 22.06
N GLY A 185 12.82 -4.76 21.48
CA GLY A 185 12.46 -4.91 20.07
C GLY A 185 13.41 -4.16 19.14
N GLY A 186 13.66 -4.70 17.95
CA GLY A 186 14.25 -3.95 16.83
C GLY A 186 13.32 -2.82 16.39
N GLY A 187 13.84 -1.81 15.69
CA GLY A 187 13.04 -0.80 15.02
C GLY A 187 12.52 -1.31 13.67
N GLY A 188 11.65 -0.53 13.03
CA GLY A 188 11.19 -0.80 11.67
C GLY A 188 12.24 -0.54 10.60
N SER A 189 11.87 -0.77 9.35
CA SER A 189 12.75 -0.65 8.19
C SER A 189 13.18 0.80 7.94
N ASP A 190 14.37 0.97 7.35
CA ASP A 190 14.89 2.27 6.91
C ASP A 190 14.83 2.38 5.39
N TYR A 191 13.92 3.20 4.89
CA TYR A 191 13.69 3.40 3.46
C TYR A 191 14.29 4.70 2.92
N THR A 192 15.20 5.36 3.66
CA THR A 192 15.76 6.66 3.27
C THR A 192 16.56 6.62 1.97
N GLY A 193 17.14 5.49 1.61
CA GLY A 193 17.91 5.25 0.39
C GLY A 193 17.20 4.45 -0.71
N PHE A 194 15.91 4.17 -0.55
CA PHE A 194 15.17 3.34 -1.50
C PHE A 194 14.67 4.12 -2.72
N PRO A 195 14.45 3.44 -3.87
CA PRO A 195 13.86 4.05 -5.06
C PRO A 195 12.47 4.65 -4.81
N GLU A 196 12.12 5.71 -5.55
CA GLU A 196 10.78 6.34 -5.53
C GLU A 196 9.85 5.83 -6.66
N HIS A 197 10.33 4.95 -7.51
CA HIS A 197 9.64 4.35 -8.65
C HIS A 197 9.54 2.84 -8.49
N ALA A 198 8.62 2.21 -9.20
CA ALA A 198 8.46 0.76 -9.16
C ALA A 198 9.71 0.04 -9.71
N TYR A 199 10.09 -1.07 -9.09
CA TYR A 199 11.25 -1.85 -9.50
C TYR A 199 11.10 -3.31 -9.08
N TRP A 200 11.68 -4.22 -9.86
CA TRP A 200 11.80 -5.63 -9.48
C TRP A 200 12.76 -5.75 -8.30
N LEU A 201 12.34 -6.43 -7.24
CA LEU A 201 13.17 -6.59 -6.05
C LEU A 201 14.38 -7.50 -6.31
N ASP A 202 15.51 -7.14 -5.71
CA ASP A 202 16.58 -8.09 -5.39
C ASP A 202 16.25 -8.74 -4.03
N LEU A 203 16.16 -10.07 -3.98
CA LEU A 203 15.78 -10.79 -2.75
C LEU A 203 16.89 -10.86 -1.70
N GLU A 204 18.11 -10.44 -2.03
CA GLU A 204 19.22 -10.33 -1.07
C GLU A 204 19.36 -8.90 -0.54
N ASP A 205 18.97 -7.88 -1.34
CA ASP A 205 19.00 -6.48 -0.96
C ASP A 205 17.81 -5.73 -1.56
N ILE A 206 16.72 -5.65 -0.80
CA ILE A 206 15.46 -5.05 -1.25
C ILE A 206 15.54 -3.55 -1.60
N ALA A 207 16.65 -2.87 -1.29
CA ALA A 207 16.90 -1.50 -1.74
C ALA A 207 17.38 -1.42 -3.19
N ARG A 208 17.68 -2.57 -3.82
CA ARG A 208 18.24 -2.66 -5.17
C ARG A 208 17.26 -3.29 -6.14
N SER A 209 17.39 -2.87 -7.39
CA SER A 209 16.68 -3.53 -8.48
C SER A 209 17.33 -4.89 -8.78
N GLY A 210 16.48 -5.91 -8.92
CA GLY A 210 16.86 -7.29 -9.25
C GLY A 210 15.95 -7.88 -10.33
N ALA A 211 15.76 -9.20 -10.29
CA ALA A 211 14.98 -9.97 -11.29
C ALA A 211 14.10 -11.05 -10.64
N SER A 212 13.63 -10.85 -9.42
CA SER A 212 12.89 -11.86 -8.65
C SER A 212 11.47 -12.14 -9.17
N GLY A 213 10.92 -11.27 -10.04
CA GLY A 213 9.51 -11.32 -10.44
C GLY A 213 8.55 -10.74 -9.39
N LEU A 214 9.04 -10.37 -8.20
CA LEU A 214 8.31 -9.60 -7.20
C LEU A 214 8.55 -8.11 -7.46
N LEU A 215 7.49 -7.37 -7.76
CA LEU A 215 7.55 -5.92 -8.02
C LEU A 215 7.31 -5.16 -6.72
N GLU A 216 8.26 -4.32 -6.33
CA GLU A 216 7.99 -3.28 -5.33
C GLU A 216 7.38 -2.06 -6.02
N ILE A 217 6.26 -1.60 -5.45
CA ILE A 217 5.59 -0.35 -5.86
C ILE A 217 5.62 0.61 -4.67
N PRO A 218 6.67 1.44 -4.55
CA PRO A 218 6.83 2.33 -3.42
C PRO A 218 5.68 3.31 -3.26
N MET A 219 5.35 3.62 -2.01
CA MET A 219 4.36 4.63 -1.67
C MET A 219 4.71 6.00 -2.26
N THR A 220 3.71 6.77 -2.69
CA THR A 220 3.93 8.14 -3.13
C THR A 220 4.16 9.06 -1.93
N VAL A 221 5.42 9.17 -1.58
CA VAL A 221 5.93 9.98 -0.46
C VAL A 221 7.01 10.92 -0.99
N ARG A 222 7.00 12.18 -0.54
CA ARG A 222 8.00 13.16 -0.97
C ARG A 222 8.52 14.03 0.15
N PRO A 223 9.82 14.36 0.14
CA PRO A 223 10.36 15.36 1.02
C PRO A 223 9.73 16.73 0.71
N TYR A 224 9.25 17.42 1.76
CA TYR A 224 8.77 18.79 1.61
C TYR A 224 9.95 19.75 1.64
N ARG A 225 10.49 20.05 0.43
CA ARG A 225 11.69 20.88 0.27
C ARG A 225 11.38 22.35 0.52
N ARG A 226 11.62 22.82 1.74
CA ARG A 226 11.72 24.25 2.09
C ARG A 226 13.07 24.50 2.78
N PRO A 227 14.12 24.90 2.06
CA PRO A 227 15.50 25.00 2.60
C PRO A 227 15.56 25.78 3.90
N ARG A 228 14.91 26.95 3.98
CA ARG A 228 14.88 27.80 5.19
C ARG A 228 14.23 27.10 6.38
N VAL A 229 13.10 26.41 6.16
CA VAL A 229 12.41 25.67 7.21
C VAL A 229 13.24 24.49 7.68
N ASN A 230 13.88 23.78 6.76
CA ASN A 230 14.76 22.65 7.09
C ASN A 230 15.99 23.10 7.89
N THR A 231 16.54 24.28 7.62
CA THR A 231 17.61 24.87 8.46
C THR A 231 17.10 25.15 9.87
N VAL A 232 15.95 25.84 10.00
CA VAL A 232 15.34 26.08 11.32
C VAL A 232 15.07 24.77 12.05
N ARG A 233 14.53 23.79 11.33
CA ARG A 233 14.24 22.45 11.90
C ARG A 233 15.47 21.77 12.48
N ARG A 234 16.63 21.84 11.80
CA ARG A 234 17.90 21.28 12.29
C ARG A 234 18.42 21.96 13.56
N CYS A 235 18.12 23.25 13.72
CA CYS A 235 18.53 24.00 14.91
C CYS A 235 17.62 23.75 16.13
N LEU A 236 16.45 23.15 15.95
CA LEU A 236 15.50 22.88 17.03
C LEU A 236 15.72 21.46 17.59
N ARG A 237 15.72 21.36 18.93
CA ARG A 237 15.83 20.07 19.63
C ARG A 237 14.65 19.18 19.24
N GLU A 238 14.92 17.92 18.90
CA GLU A 238 13.90 16.91 18.63
C GLU A 238 12.94 16.78 19.82
N GLY A 239 11.64 16.61 19.52
CA GLY A 239 10.60 16.52 20.54
C GLY A 239 10.22 17.85 21.23
N SER A 240 10.94 18.95 20.97
CA SER A 240 10.57 20.27 21.53
C SER A 240 9.23 20.78 20.96
N PHE A 241 8.54 21.63 21.73
CA PHE A 241 7.30 22.26 21.29
C PHE A 241 7.46 23.03 19.97
N LEU A 242 8.54 23.80 19.84
CA LEU A 242 8.84 24.56 18.63
C LEU A 242 9.09 23.64 17.42
N ARG A 243 9.79 22.52 17.62
CA ARG A 243 9.99 21.54 16.55
C ARG A 243 8.65 20.92 16.14
N ARG A 244 7.80 20.55 17.08
CA ARG A 244 6.45 20.01 16.78
C ARG A 244 5.58 21.03 16.04
N LEU A 245 5.65 22.31 16.39
CA LEU A 245 4.93 23.39 15.71
C LEU A 245 5.42 23.57 14.27
N VAL A 246 6.74 23.54 14.05
CA VAL A 246 7.33 23.57 12.69
C VAL A 246 6.89 22.36 11.88
N ASP A 247 6.96 21.17 12.44
CA ASP A 247 6.59 19.92 11.75
C ASP A 247 5.06 19.85 11.48
N TRP A 248 4.25 20.43 12.36
CA TRP A 248 2.81 20.56 12.14
C TRP A 248 2.47 21.52 10.99
N THR A 249 3.13 22.68 10.92
CA THR A 249 2.90 23.69 9.88
C THR A 249 3.59 23.36 8.56
N CYS A 250 4.77 22.78 8.63
CA CYS A 250 5.62 22.41 7.50
C CYS A 250 6.18 21.01 7.70
N PRO A 251 5.40 19.94 7.50
CA PRO A 251 5.89 18.58 7.70
C PRO A 251 7.10 18.30 6.81
N PRO A 252 8.06 17.49 7.28
CA PRO A 252 9.25 17.14 6.51
C PRO A 252 8.91 16.35 5.25
N ILE A 253 7.79 15.64 5.27
CA ILE A 253 7.34 14.70 4.25
C ILE A 253 5.87 14.95 3.92
N VAL A 254 5.53 14.81 2.66
CA VAL A 254 4.15 14.82 2.15
C VAL A 254 3.82 13.44 1.60
N TRP A 255 2.68 12.92 2.02
CA TRP A 255 2.10 11.67 1.54
C TRP A 255 0.86 11.93 0.70
N LEU A 256 0.60 11.06 -0.24
CA LEU A 256 -0.72 10.98 -0.88
C LEU A 256 -1.68 10.16 0.02
N ARG A 257 -1.83 10.64 1.26
CA ARG A 257 -2.67 10.08 2.31
C ARG A 257 -3.39 11.21 3.02
N PRO A 258 -4.74 11.24 3.03
CA PRO A 258 -5.49 12.29 3.69
C PRO A 258 -5.32 12.22 5.21
N ASN A 259 -5.27 13.39 5.84
CA ASN A 259 -5.23 13.51 7.29
C ASN A 259 -6.18 14.58 7.84
N GLY A 260 -7.16 15.03 7.01
CA GLY A 260 -8.13 16.05 7.34
C GLY A 260 -7.59 17.47 7.28
N ARG A 261 -6.31 17.70 6.92
CA ARG A 261 -5.65 19.03 6.91
C ARG A 261 -4.67 19.22 5.76
N ASN A 262 -4.38 18.20 4.97
CA ASN A 262 -3.30 18.21 3.99
C ASN A 262 -3.76 18.23 2.53
N LEU A 263 -5.03 18.46 2.23
CA LEU A 263 -5.58 18.49 0.88
C LEU A 263 -4.73 19.32 -0.09
N ARG A 264 -4.36 20.55 0.29
CA ARG A 264 -3.52 21.42 -0.55
C ARG A 264 -2.18 20.76 -0.91
N ARG A 265 -1.57 20.03 0.02
CA ARG A 265 -0.28 19.35 -0.21
C ARG A 265 -0.43 18.13 -1.09
N MET A 266 -1.49 17.34 -0.90
CA MET A 266 -1.80 16.22 -1.80
C MET A 266 -2.01 16.70 -3.24
N ARG A 267 -2.74 17.81 -3.43
CA ARG A 267 -2.90 18.45 -4.75
C ARG A 267 -1.57 18.89 -5.35
N GLN A 268 -0.69 19.53 -4.55
CA GLN A 268 0.66 19.91 -5.00
C GLN A 268 1.49 18.67 -5.38
N LEU A 269 1.35 17.55 -4.66
CA LEU A 269 2.02 16.29 -4.97
C LEU A 269 1.53 15.73 -6.30
N LEU A 270 0.21 15.73 -6.56
CA LEU A 270 -0.35 15.31 -7.85
C LEU A 270 0.17 16.17 -9.01
N CYS A 271 0.18 17.50 -8.84
CA CYS A 271 0.74 18.40 -9.84
C CYS A 271 2.22 18.12 -10.11
N ALA A 272 3.01 17.88 -9.06
CA ALA A 272 4.43 17.54 -9.19
C ALA A 272 4.65 16.21 -9.91
N ALA A 273 3.87 15.17 -9.54
CA ALA A 273 3.95 13.85 -10.18
C ALA A 273 3.67 13.92 -11.69
N ARG A 274 2.69 14.75 -12.09
CA ARG A 274 2.41 15.01 -13.51
C ARG A 274 3.55 15.74 -14.24
N ALA A 275 4.09 16.78 -13.59
CA ALA A 275 5.20 17.56 -14.17
C ALA A 275 6.49 16.76 -14.34
N GLU A 276 6.65 15.69 -13.54
CA GLU A 276 7.78 14.78 -13.57
C GLU A 276 7.52 13.52 -14.40
N GLU A 277 6.34 13.45 -15.04
CA GLU A 277 5.93 12.32 -15.88
C GLU A 277 6.04 10.98 -15.14
N ARG A 278 5.67 10.97 -13.83
CA ARG A 278 5.64 9.72 -13.07
C ARG A 278 4.62 8.77 -13.67
N ASP A 279 4.99 7.51 -13.77
CA ASP A 279 4.14 6.46 -14.35
C ASP A 279 2.98 6.05 -13.42
N TYR A 280 3.11 6.33 -12.12
CA TYR A 280 2.02 6.16 -11.16
C TYR A 280 2.09 7.14 -9.98
N VAL A 281 0.96 7.26 -9.30
CA VAL A 281 0.85 7.75 -7.92
C VAL A 281 0.03 6.75 -7.11
N MET A 282 0.39 6.57 -5.82
CA MET A 282 -0.32 5.67 -4.91
C MET A 282 -0.93 6.43 -3.75
N PHE A 283 -2.26 6.36 -3.68
CA PHE A 283 -3.07 6.85 -2.56
C PHE A 283 -3.25 5.74 -1.53
N MET A 284 -3.25 6.09 -0.25
CA MET A 284 -3.37 5.14 0.85
C MET A 284 -4.30 5.65 1.95
N LEU A 285 -5.03 4.72 2.55
CA LEU A 285 -5.94 4.93 3.67
C LEU A 285 -6.02 3.66 4.53
N HIS A 286 -6.42 3.77 5.81
CA HIS A 286 -6.84 2.61 6.61
C HIS A 286 -8.36 2.52 6.65
N SER A 287 -8.90 1.32 6.65
CA SER A 287 -10.37 1.10 6.73
C SER A 287 -11.00 1.71 7.97
N SER A 288 -10.29 1.70 9.09
CA SER A 288 -10.72 2.32 10.34
C SER A 288 -10.88 3.84 10.27
N GLU A 289 -10.21 4.52 9.33
CA GLU A 289 -10.33 5.97 9.12
C GLU A 289 -11.68 6.36 8.47
N LEU A 290 -12.39 5.41 7.86
CA LEU A 290 -13.71 5.61 7.26
C LEU A 290 -14.86 5.56 8.28
N MET A 291 -14.61 5.04 9.48
CA MET A 291 -15.57 4.92 10.55
C MET A 291 -15.38 6.05 11.58
N PRO A 292 -16.45 6.78 11.97
CA PRO A 292 -16.37 7.75 13.06
C PRO A 292 -15.88 7.08 14.36
N GLY A 293 -14.80 7.60 14.94
CA GLY A 293 -14.18 7.03 16.15
C GLY A 293 -13.26 5.84 15.92
N GLY A 294 -13.15 5.33 14.68
CA GLY A 294 -12.26 4.21 14.34
C GLY A 294 -10.78 4.59 14.27
N SER A 295 -10.46 5.88 14.26
CA SER A 295 -9.09 6.36 14.30
C SER A 295 -8.96 7.64 15.13
N PRO A 296 -7.76 7.96 15.66
CA PRO A 296 -7.56 9.18 16.45
C PRO A 296 -7.77 10.48 15.65
N ARG A 297 -7.73 10.42 14.32
CA ARG A 297 -7.87 11.59 13.43
C ARG A 297 -9.30 11.86 13.02
N PHE A 298 -10.09 10.82 12.87
CA PHE A 298 -11.45 10.87 12.36
C PHE A 298 -12.44 10.37 13.41
N GLY A 299 -12.44 11.09 14.56
CA GLY A 299 -13.22 10.72 15.74
C GLY A 299 -14.71 11.02 15.65
N THR A 300 -15.18 11.80 14.68
CA THR A 300 -16.58 12.26 14.55
C THR A 300 -17.10 12.08 13.13
N GLU A 301 -18.42 12.03 12.97
CA GLU A 301 -19.08 12.01 11.65
C GLU A 301 -18.65 13.21 10.78
N ALA A 302 -18.57 14.40 11.38
CA ALA A 302 -18.12 15.60 10.66
C ALA A 302 -16.70 15.48 10.14
N SER A 303 -15.79 14.86 10.91
CA SER A 303 -14.40 14.63 10.46
C SER A 303 -14.32 13.59 9.34
N VAL A 304 -15.15 12.55 9.37
CA VAL A 304 -15.24 11.56 8.29
C VAL A 304 -15.90 12.18 7.05
N ALA A 305 -16.96 13.00 7.21
CA ALA A 305 -17.56 13.73 6.09
C ALA A 305 -16.53 14.61 5.37
N LYS A 306 -15.70 15.33 6.13
CA LYS A 306 -14.60 16.12 5.58
C LYS A 306 -13.55 15.26 4.86
N LEU A 307 -13.24 14.06 5.40
CA LEU A 307 -12.35 13.10 4.72
C LEU A 307 -12.89 12.75 3.34
N TYR A 308 -14.18 12.45 3.23
CA TYR A 308 -14.84 12.14 1.95
C TYR A 308 -14.80 13.32 0.98
N GLU A 309 -15.03 14.56 1.45
CA GLU A 309 -14.89 15.77 0.62
C GLU A 309 -13.46 15.95 0.10
N GLU A 310 -12.45 15.67 0.94
CA GLU A 310 -11.04 15.73 0.52
C GLU A 310 -10.71 14.66 -0.52
N MET A 311 -11.21 13.44 -0.35
CA MET A 311 -11.06 12.35 -1.31
C MET A 311 -11.76 12.66 -2.63
N GLU A 312 -13.00 13.14 -2.62
CA GLU A 312 -13.72 13.54 -3.83
C GLU A 312 -12.95 14.58 -4.65
N ARG A 313 -12.36 15.56 -3.97
CA ARG A 313 -11.54 16.59 -4.64
C ARG A 313 -10.27 16.00 -5.25
N ILE A 314 -9.54 15.15 -4.52
CA ILE A 314 -8.31 14.51 -5.02
C ILE A 314 -8.64 13.58 -6.19
N PHE A 315 -9.66 12.73 -6.08
CA PHE A 315 -10.05 11.79 -7.13
C PHE A 315 -10.59 12.53 -8.37
N GLY A 316 -11.40 13.57 -8.17
CA GLY A 316 -11.90 14.40 -9.27
C GLY A 316 -10.80 15.16 -10.02
N GLU A 317 -9.76 15.65 -9.31
CA GLU A 317 -8.59 16.27 -9.92
C GLU A 317 -7.64 15.26 -10.59
N ALA A 318 -7.59 14.03 -10.08
CA ALA A 318 -6.76 12.96 -10.64
C ALA A 318 -7.38 12.32 -11.90
N ALA A 319 -8.68 12.04 -11.91
CA ALA A 319 -9.36 11.27 -12.94
C ALA A 319 -9.14 11.73 -14.40
N PRO A 320 -9.05 13.04 -14.73
CA PRO A 320 -8.74 13.48 -16.09
C PRO A 320 -7.30 13.15 -16.54
N HIS A 321 -6.38 12.92 -15.63
CA HIS A 321 -4.94 12.85 -15.87
C HIS A 321 -4.32 11.49 -15.57
N PHE A 322 -5.00 10.68 -14.78
CA PHE A 322 -4.58 9.36 -14.38
C PHE A 322 -5.68 8.34 -14.71
N ARG A 323 -5.30 7.09 -14.89
CA ARG A 323 -6.23 5.96 -14.98
C ARG A 323 -6.18 5.11 -13.71
N GLY A 324 -7.32 4.64 -13.24
CA GLY A 324 -7.40 3.71 -12.12
C GLY A 324 -6.92 2.32 -12.51
N ALA A 325 -6.22 1.67 -11.59
CA ALA A 325 -5.85 0.26 -11.69
C ALA A 325 -5.65 -0.34 -10.30
N THR A 326 -5.76 -1.65 -10.21
CA THR A 326 -5.29 -2.41 -9.05
C THR A 326 -3.77 -2.54 -9.07
N LEU A 327 -3.17 -3.00 -7.97
CA LEU A 327 -1.73 -3.28 -7.93
C LEU A 327 -1.33 -4.38 -8.92
N ALA A 328 -2.14 -5.43 -9.04
CA ALA A 328 -1.92 -6.53 -9.99
C ALA A 328 -1.97 -6.03 -11.44
N GLU A 329 -2.95 -5.21 -11.82
CA GLU A 329 -3.07 -4.64 -13.16
C GLU A 329 -1.90 -3.71 -13.51
N TYR A 330 -1.46 -2.88 -12.54
CA TYR A 330 -0.28 -2.05 -12.73
C TYR A 330 0.98 -2.90 -12.96
N ARG A 331 1.16 -3.96 -12.18
CA ARG A 331 2.28 -4.89 -12.35
C ARG A 331 2.29 -5.54 -13.74
N GLU A 332 1.14 -5.96 -14.25
CA GLU A 332 1.04 -6.53 -15.61
C GLU A 332 1.42 -5.50 -16.68
N ASP A 333 0.99 -4.25 -16.52
CA ASP A 333 1.37 -3.17 -17.41
C ASP A 333 2.88 -2.86 -17.33
N PHE A 334 3.44 -2.83 -16.13
CA PHE A 334 4.86 -2.63 -15.90
C PHE A 334 5.70 -3.74 -16.58
N GLU A 335 5.30 -5.00 -16.43
CA GLU A 335 5.96 -6.14 -17.08
C GLU A 335 5.94 -6.03 -18.60
N ARG A 336 4.77 -5.71 -19.20
CA ARG A 336 4.65 -5.50 -20.65
C ARG A 336 5.59 -4.40 -21.17
N ARG A 337 5.74 -3.32 -20.42
CA ARG A 337 6.64 -2.21 -20.78
C ARG A 337 8.11 -2.60 -20.71
N CYS A 338 8.49 -3.46 -19.76
CA CYS A 338 9.86 -3.96 -19.60
C CYS A 338 10.26 -4.95 -20.71
N VAL A 339 9.32 -5.77 -21.22
CA VAL A 339 9.59 -6.81 -22.22
C VAL A 339 9.67 -6.24 -23.63
N GLY A 340 9.11 -5.06 -23.91
CA GLY A 340 9.10 -4.39 -25.21
C GLY A 340 8.14 -5.04 -26.24
N PRO A 341 7.72 -4.31 -27.28
CA PRO A 341 6.84 -4.86 -28.31
C PRO A 341 7.63 -5.82 -29.22
N GLY A 342 7.48 -7.13 -28.98
CA GLY A 342 8.04 -8.17 -29.86
C GLY A 342 8.69 -9.39 -29.18
N ALA A 343 8.89 -9.39 -27.88
CA ALA A 343 9.35 -10.58 -27.17
C ALA A 343 8.14 -11.38 -26.67
N SER A 344 8.05 -12.67 -27.04
CA SER A 344 7.02 -13.55 -26.49
C SER A 344 7.28 -13.78 -25.00
N LEU A 345 6.23 -13.83 -24.20
CA LEU A 345 6.28 -14.08 -22.75
C LEU A 345 7.04 -15.37 -22.38
N ASP A 346 7.16 -16.32 -23.29
CA ASP A 346 7.90 -17.57 -23.09
C ASP A 346 9.45 -17.39 -23.16
N ALA A 347 9.94 -16.31 -23.76
CA ALA A 347 11.39 -16.05 -23.87
C ALA A 347 11.99 -15.45 -22.58
N ALA A 348 11.18 -14.74 -21.79
CA ALA A 348 11.63 -14.13 -20.52
C ALA A 348 11.82 -15.17 -19.42
N ALA A 349 10.98 -16.20 -19.38
CA ALA A 349 11.12 -17.32 -18.43
C ALA A 349 12.36 -18.19 -18.70
N GLY A 350 12.81 -18.25 -19.95
CA GLY A 350 14.00 -19.02 -20.35
C GLY A 350 15.34 -18.31 -20.14
N ALA A 351 15.33 -16.98 -20.03
CA ALA A 351 16.56 -16.18 -19.81
C ALA A 351 16.98 -16.13 -18.34
N ALA A 352 16.03 -16.23 -17.41
CA ALA A 352 16.28 -16.25 -15.97
C ALA A 352 16.91 -17.56 -15.44
N LEU A 353 17.02 -18.60 -16.29
CA LEU A 353 17.63 -19.90 -15.93
C LEU A 353 19.07 -20.08 -16.47
N ARG A 354 19.71 -19.05 -16.98
CA ARG A 354 21.07 -19.17 -17.60
C ARG A 354 22.06 -18.10 -17.07
N TYR A 355 21.98 -17.72 -15.80
CA TYR A 355 23.11 -17.04 -15.14
C TYR A 355 23.22 -17.49 -13.70
#